data_9246baa58cb12ab474f3aaeb36b7c91f
#
_entry.id   9246baa58cb12ab474f3aaeb36b7c91f
#
_cell.length_a   1.000
_cell.length_b   1.000
_cell.length_c   1.000
_cell.angle_alpha   90.00
_cell.angle_beta   90.00
_cell.angle_gamma   90.00
#
_symmetry.space_group_name_H-M   'P 1'
#
loop_
_entity.id
_entity.type
_entity.pdbx_description
1 polymer ?
#
loop_
_entity_poly.entity_id
_entity_poly.type
_entity_poly.pdbx_seq_one_letter_code
_entity_poly.pdbx_strand_id
1 'polypeptide(L)'
;MGVDHESAGTVDRTPERRLPTGVARGGVIADARLETLCRYWLERCGGRAMPRRADIDPVAIPAAIWPHVMILEVVREGAKIRFRYRRAGGVFWRAGGAEPTGRFIEEVLPATAGYLDYVVAIYTEMTEAGRPMYSENFFTRDGQGVPMRTRRVSLPLSNDGAVVDTILAGHVFEYPRERDTAFPVVDGLREAVRVYIDETAPN
;
A
#
# COMPACT_ATOMS: atom_id res chain seq x y z
N MET A 1 -8.48 59.97 20.12
CA MET A 1 -7.30 59.21 20.60
C MET A 1 -7.53 57.79 20.31
N GLY A 2 -6.68 57.23 19.49
CA GLY A 2 -6.90 56.03 18.70
C GLY A 2 -7.09 54.77 19.51
N VAL A 3 -7.88 53.90 18.94
CA VAL A 3 -8.04 52.49 19.32
C VAL A 3 -7.52 51.66 18.15
N ASP A 4 -6.41 51.00 18.38
CA ASP A 4 -5.76 50.13 17.45
C ASP A 4 -6.59 48.84 17.30
N HIS A 5 -7.03 48.57 16.07
CA HIS A 5 -7.63 47.32 15.68
C HIS A 5 -6.54 46.30 15.41
N GLU A 6 -6.43 45.32 16.28
CA GLU A 6 -5.63 44.12 16.12
C GLU A 6 -6.30 43.19 15.12
N SER A 7 -5.71 43.10 13.95
CA SER A 7 -6.16 42.20 12.89
C SER A 7 -5.79 40.76 13.26
N ALA A 8 -6.79 39.96 13.61
CA ALA A 8 -6.68 38.50 13.72
C ALA A 8 -6.40 37.93 12.35
N GLY A 9 -5.22 37.40 12.14
CA GLY A 9 -4.84 36.67 10.94
C GLY A 9 -5.67 35.43 10.78
N THR A 10 -6.48 35.41 9.72
CA THR A 10 -7.20 34.25 9.25
C THR A 10 -6.20 33.21 8.74
N VAL A 11 -6.03 32.11 9.46
CA VAL A 11 -5.28 30.95 8.98
C VAL A 11 -6.10 30.35 7.85
N ASP A 12 -5.64 30.54 6.64
CA ASP A 12 -6.16 29.88 5.44
C ASP A 12 -5.94 28.37 5.57
N ARG A 13 -7.00 27.67 5.99
CA ARG A 13 -7.07 26.21 5.91
C ARG A 13 -7.44 25.85 4.49
N THR A 14 -6.44 25.75 3.61
CA THR A 14 -6.60 25.10 2.32
C THR A 14 -7.20 23.71 2.57
N PRO A 15 -8.39 23.37 2.01
CA PRO A 15 -8.97 22.06 2.22
C PRO A 15 -8.05 21.02 1.61
N GLU A 16 -7.62 20.05 2.41
CA GLU A 16 -6.94 18.85 1.93
C GLU A 16 -7.77 18.28 0.78
N ARG A 17 -7.20 18.35 -0.40
CA ARG A 17 -7.78 17.80 -1.61
C ARG A 17 -7.78 16.28 -1.48
N ARG A 18 -8.87 15.71 -0.93
CA ARG A 18 -9.13 14.27 -1.01
C ARG A 18 -9.07 13.89 -2.48
N LEU A 19 -8.09 13.07 -2.83
CA LEU A 19 -8.04 12.46 -4.16
C LEU A 19 -9.32 11.64 -4.35
N PRO A 20 -9.94 11.66 -5.55
CA PRO A 20 -11.16 10.92 -5.78
C PRO A 20 -10.88 9.43 -5.57
N THR A 21 -11.62 8.80 -4.68
CA THR A 21 -11.70 7.35 -4.54
C THR A 21 -12.40 6.84 -5.80
N GLY A 22 -11.64 6.66 -6.86
CA GLY A 22 -12.13 6.14 -8.13
C GLY A 22 -12.13 4.62 -8.10
N VAL A 23 -13.19 4.01 -8.60
CA VAL A 23 -13.24 2.59 -8.92
C VAL A 23 -12.41 2.38 -10.18
N ALA A 24 -11.36 1.60 -10.09
CA ALA A 24 -10.53 1.24 -11.23
C ALA A 24 -11.21 0.15 -12.06
N ARG A 25 -11.62 0.48 -13.27
CA ARG A 25 -11.96 -0.50 -14.30
C ARG A 25 -10.69 -1.21 -14.78
N GLY A 26 -10.80 -2.46 -15.24
CA GLY A 26 -9.67 -3.27 -15.70
C GLY A 26 -8.68 -2.48 -16.57
N GLY A 27 -7.39 -2.54 -16.22
CA GLY A 27 -6.31 -1.77 -16.85
C GLY A 27 -5.51 -0.84 -15.92
N VAL A 28 -5.87 -0.75 -14.64
CA VAL A 28 -5.23 0.19 -13.69
C VAL A 28 -3.95 -0.35 -13.08
N ILE A 29 -3.77 -1.68 -12.98
CA ILE A 29 -2.54 -2.26 -12.42
C ILE A 29 -1.45 -2.20 -13.49
N ALA A 30 -0.59 -1.19 -13.40
CA ALA A 30 0.43 -0.90 -14.41
C ALA A 30 1.65 -1.85 -14.40
N ASP A 31 1.64 -2.93 -13.61
CA ASP A 31 2.73 -3.90 -13.52
C ASP A 31 2.21 -5.33 -13.62
N ALA A 32 2.72 -6.10 -14.59
CA ALA A 32 2.26 -7.46 -14.90
C ALA A 32 2.44 -8.44 -13.73
N ARG A 33 3.41 -8.24 -12.84
CA ARG A 33 3.62 -9.06 -11.63
C ARG A 33 2.49 -8.86 -10.63
N LEU A 34 2.12 -7.60 -10.42
CA LEU A 34 1.02 -7.22 -9.53
C LEU A 34 -0.33 -7.65 -10.09
N GLU A 35 -0.52 -7.50 -11.40
CA GLU A 35 -1.71 -8.00 -12.10
C GLU A 35 -1.85 -9.52 -11.97
N THR A 36 -0.76 -10.27 -12.15
CA THR A 36 -0.74 -11.73 -11.99
C THR A 36 -1.08 -12.14 -10.55
N LEU A 37 -0.55 -11.44 -9.55
CA LEU A 37 -0.86 -11.70 -8.14
C LEU A 37 -2.33 -11.41 -7.83
N CYS A 38 -2.88 -10.33 -8.38
CA CYS A 38 -4.29 -9.97 -8.22
C CYS A 38 -5.21 -11.01 -8.87
N ARG A 39 -4.90 -11.45 -10.08
CA ARG A 39 -5.65 -12.51 -10.78
C ARG A 39 -5.63 -13.82 -10.00
N TYR A 40 -4.48 -14.23 -9.50
CA TYR A 40 -4.34 -15.39 -8.62
C TYR A 40 -5.26 -15.29 -7.40
N TRP A 41 -5.29 -14.13 -6.73
CA TRP A 41 -6.15 -13.88 -5.58
C TRP A 41 -7.64 -14.00 -5.96
N LEU A 42 -8.07 -13.39 -7.08
CA LEU A 42 -9.45 -13.48 -7.59
C LEU A 42 -9.88 -14.92 -7.83
N GLU A 43 -9.02 -15.74 -8.44
CA GLU A 43 -9.29 -17.16 -8.65
C GLU A 43 -9.50 -17.92 -7.33
N ARG A 44 -8.78 -17.52 -6.26
CA ARG A 44 -8.92 -18.13 -4.92
C ARG A 44 -10.16 -17.68 -4.18
N CYS A 45 -10.79 -16.57 -4.57
CA CYS A 45 -12.07 -16.15 -3.99
C CYS A 45 -13.16 -17.23 -4.17
N GLY A 46 -13.23 -17.87 -5.34
CA GLY A 46 -14.18 -18.97 -5.57
C GLY A 46 -15.64 -18.56 -5.31
N GLY A 47 -16.02 -17.33 -5.67
CA GLY A 47 -17.34 -16.74 -5.44
C GLY A 47 -17.55 -16.13 -4.05
N ARG A 48 -16.54 -16.12 -3.18
CA ARG A 48 -16.53 -15.39 -1.89
C ARG A 48 -15.96 -14.00 -2.10
N ALA A 49 -16.27 -13.07 -1.19
CA ALA A 49 -15.67 -11.74 -1.21
C ALA A 49 -14.15 -11.77 -0.99
N MET A 50 -13.65 -12.76 -0.25
CA MET A 50 -12.21 -12.92 0.06
C MET A 50 -11.85 -14.40 0.17
N PRO A 51 -10.64 -14.83 -0.25
CA PRO A 51 -10.12 -16.15 0.04
C PRO A 51 -9.70 -16.29 1.51
N ARG A 52 -9.60 -17.52 1.98
CA ARG A 52 -8.98 -17.83 3.27
C ARG A 52 -7.46 -17.82 3.13
N ARG A 53 -6.75 -17.65 4.25
CA ARG A 53 -5.28 -17.80 4.23
C ARG A 53 -4.85 -19.20 3.74
N ALA A 54 -5.60 -20.23 4.07
CA ALA A 54 -5.33 -21.61 3.64
C ALA A 54 -5.53 -21.85 2.12
N ASP A 55 -6.31 -21.00 1.45
CA ASP A 55 -6.54 -21.11 -0.01
C ASP A 55 -5.35 -20.54 -0.81
N ILE A 56 -4.44 -19.82 -0.15
CA ILE A 56 -3.24 -19.24 -0.75
C ILE A 56 -2.11 -20.27 -0.68
N ASP A 57 -1.92 -20.95 -1.81
CA ASP A 57 -0.80 -21.88 -1.99
C ASP A 57 0.42 -21.14 -2.54
N PRO A 58 1.52 -21.07 -1.77
CA PRO A 58 2.76 -20.48 -2.24
C PRO A 58 3.29 -21.06 -3.55
N VAL A 59 3.12 -22.35 -3.77
CA VAL A 59 3.67 -23.03 -4.97
C VAL A 59 2.94 -22.60 -6.24
N ALA A 60 1.67 -22.22 -6.12
CA ALA A 60 0.88 -21.74 -7.25
C ALA A 60 1.19 -20.29 -7.68
N ILE A 61 1.91 -19.53 -6.86
CA ILE A 61 2.38 -18.19 -7.23
C ILE A 61 3.70 -18.33 -8.03
N PRO A 62 3.82 -17.77 -9.24
CA PRO A 62 5.03 -17.87 -10.04
C PRO A 62 6.27 -17.44 -9.28
N ALA A 63 7.35 -18.21 -9.34
CA ALA A 63 8.58 -18.00 -8.58
C ALA A 63 9.19 -16.58 -8.79
N ALA A 64 9.04 -16.02 -9.99
CA ALA A 64 9.51 -14.67 -10.31
C ALA A 64 8.78 -13.55 -9.54
N ILE A 65 7.57 -13.82 -9.02
CA ILE A 65 6.77 -12.84 -8.27
C ILE A 65 7.13 -12.87 -6.78
N TRP A 66 7.58 -13.99 -6.23
CA TRP A 66 7.87 -14.16 -4.81
C TRP A 66 8.77 -13.10 -4.18
N PRO A 67 9.84 -12.60 -4.84
CA PRO A 67 10.63 -11.51 -4.29
C PRO A 67 9.83 -10.24 -3.98
N HIS A 68 8.69 -10.06 -4.63
CA HIS A 68 7.79 -8.91 -4.54
C HIS A 68 6.59 -9.13 -3.61
N VAL A 69 6.43 -10.35 -3.07
CA VAL A 69 5.27 -10.73 -2.25
C VAL A 69 5.57 -10.55 -0.77
N MET A 70 4.57 -10.07 -0.04
CA MET A 70 4.57 -9.94 1.39
C MET A 70 3.25 -10.49 1.95
N ILE A 71 3.30 -11.11 3.12
CA ILE A 71 2.14 -11.54 3.88
C ILE A 71 2.18 -10.84 5.22
N LEU A 72 1.12 -10.09 5.52
CA LEU A 72 0.94 -9.40 6.78
C LEU A 72 -0.21 -10.04 7.57
N GLU A 73 0.00 -10.21 8.86
CA GLU A 73 -1.06 -10.50 9.82
C GLU A 73 -1.66 -9.19 10.30
N VAL A 74 -2.98 -9.15 10.40
CA VAL A 74 -3.74 -8.04 10.98
C VAL A 74 -3.95 -8.30 12.45
N VAL A 75 -3.26 -7.55 13.30
CA VAL A 75 -3.34 -7.66 14.77
C VAL A 75 -4.24 -6.53 15.28
N ARG A 76 -5.27 -6.89 16.04
CA ARG A 76 -6.20 -5.93 16.66
C ARG A 76 -5.95 -5.86 18.16
N GLU A 77 -5.60 -4.67 18.64
CA GLU A 77 -5.36 -4.36 20.05
C GLU A 77 -6.37 -3.27 20.47
N GLY A 78 -7.55 -3.70 20.91
CA GLY A 78 -8.68 -2.79 21.14
C GLY A 78 -9.11 -2.09 19.86
N ALA A 79 -9.08 -0.77 19.83
CA ALA A 79 -9.41 0.04 18.65
C ALA A 79 -8.24 0.19 17.65
N LYS A 80 -7.03 -0.25 18.03
CA LYS A 80 -5.83 -0.11 17.20
C LYS A 80 -5.66 -1.33 16.30
N ILE A 81 -5.41 -1.08 15.00
CA ILE A 81 -5.01 -2.10 14.02
C ILE A 81 -3.51 -1.97 13.80
N ARG A 82 -2.81 -3.09 13.86
CA ARG A 82 -1.37 -3.20 13.59
C ARG A 82 -1.11 -4.29 12.58
N PHE A 83 0.01 -4.20 11.87
CA PHE A 83 0.37 -5.12 10.79
C PHE A 83 1.72 -5.76 11.09
N ARG A 84 1.74 -7.10 11.20
CA ARG A 84 2.95 -7.85 11.50
C ARG A 84 3.37 -8.66 10.28
N TYR A 85 4.65 -8.57 9.90
CA TYR A 85 5.19 -9.38 8.83
C TYR A 85 5.16 -10.86 9.18
N ARG A 86 4.46 -11.65 8.38
CA ARG A 86 4.52 -13.13 8.42
C ARG A 86 5.48 -13.66 7.37
N ARG A 87 5.65 -12.91 6.28
CA ARG A 87 6.62 -13.18 5.23
C ARG A 87 6.93 -11.88 4.49
N ALA A 88 8.19 -11.71 4.09
CA ALA A 88 8.59 -10.64 3.19
C ALA A 88 9.52 -11.18 2.11
N GLY A 89 9.22 -10.89 0.84
CA GLY A 89 10.08 -11.20 -0.28
C GLY A 89 11.37 -10.39 -0.28
N GLY A 90 12.38 -10.86 -1.03
CA GLY A 90 13.72 -10.28 -0.98
C GLY A 90 13.84 -8.80 -1.36
N VAL A 91 12.88 -8.23 -2.11
CA VAL A 91 12.92 -6.79 -2.48
C VAL A 91 12.70 -5.86 -1.29
N PHE A 92 12.08 -6.35 -0.19
CA PHE A 92 11.78 -5.52 0.98
C PHE A 92 12.99 -5.28 1.90
N TRP A 93 14.03 -6.08 1.82
CA TRP A 93 15.17 -6.00 2.73
C TRP A 93 16.57 -6.08 2.06
N ARG A 94 16.65 -6.33 0.74
CA ARG A 94 17.91 -6.39 -0.01
C ARG A 94 18.74 -5.11 0.03
N ALA A 95 18.14 -3.97 0.31
CA ALA A 95 18.84 -2.69 0.41
C ALA A 95 19.57 -2.47 1.76
N GLY A 96 20.00 -3.56 2.43
CA GLY A 96 20.80 -3.50 3.65
C GLY A 96 19.99 -3.56 4.96
N GLY A 97 18.70 -3.88 4.87
CA GLY A 97 17.83 -4.11 6.03
C GLY A 97 17.89 -5.56 6.52
N ALA A 98 17.47 -5.78 7.78
CA ALA A 98 17.24 -7.11 8.32
C ALA A 98 15.92 -7.68 7.78
N GLU A 99 15.82 -9.01 7.68
CA GLU A 99 14.60 -9.71 7.33
C GLU A 99 13.49 -9.37 8.34
N PRO A 100 12.30 -8.86 7.89
CA PRO A 100 11.33 -8.26 8.80
C PRO A 100 10.32 -9.23 9.41
N THR A 101 10.35 -10.52 9.09
CA THR A 101 9.39 -11.52 9.57
C THR A 101 9.29 -11.52 11.12
N GLY A 102 8.06 -11.50 11.62
CA GLY A 102 7.75 -11.44 13.03
C GLY A 102 7.67 -10.03 13.62
N ARG A 103 8.18 -9.02 12.93
CA ARG A 103 8.18 -7.62 13.38
C ARG A 103 6.93 -6.89 12.89
N PHE A 104 6.55 -5.84 13.58
CA PHE A 104 5.50 -4.93 13.12
C PHE A 104 6.03 -3.92 12.09
N ILE A 105 5.13 -3.39 11.25
CA ILE A 105 5.48 -2.42 10.20
C ILE A 105 6.19 -1.19 10.81
N GLU A 106 5.72 -0.70 11.93
CA GLU A 106 6.27 0.46 12.63
C GLU A 106 7.68 0.23 13.20
N GLU A 107 8.13 -1.00 13.31
CA GLU A 107 9.50 -1.36 13.74
C GLU A 107 10.47 -1.47 12.56
N VAL A 108 9.95 -1.47 11.33
CA VAL A 108 10.72 -1.73 10.12
C VAL A 108 10.77 -0.51 9.20
N LEU A 109 9.63 0.14 9.00
CA LEU A 109 9.55 1.29 8.09
C LEU A 109 10.06 2.57 8.76
N PRO A 110 10.73 3.42 7.99
CA PRO A 110 11.14 4.74 8.50
C PRO A 110 9.92 5.61 8.79
N ALA A 111 9.95 6.31 9.93
CA ALA A 111 8.92 7.30 10.29
C ALA A 111 9.09 8.63 9.52
N THR A 112 10.10 8.75 8.67
CA THR A 112 10.45 9.96 7.93
C THR A 112 9.37 10.37 6.92
N ALA A 113 9.14 11.66 6.82
CA ALA A 113 8.26 12.30 5.83
C ALA A 113 6.84 11.71 5.74
N GLY A 114 6.30 11.16 6.85
CA GLY A 114 4.96 10.57 6.89
C GLY A 114 4.79 9.23 6.14
N TYR A 115 5.88 8.60 5.72
CA TYR A 115 5.80 7.35 4.96
C TYR A 115 5.20 6.19 5.75
N LEU A 116 5.57 6.04 7.02
CA LEU A 116 4.99 5.04 7.92
C LEU A 116 3.48 5.24 8.07
N ASP A 117 3.05 6.47 8.39
CA ASP A 117 1.63 6.79 8.60
C ASP A 117 0.82 6.54 7.33
N TYR A 118 1.36 6.87 6.16
CA TYR A 118 0.75 6.60 4.87
C TYR A 118 0.55 5.10 4.62
N VAL A 119 1.57 4.29 4.88
CA VAL A 119 1.49 2.83 4.66
C VAL A 119 0.49 2.20 5.63
N VAL A 120 0.51 2.59 6.90
CA VAL A 120 -0.45 2.14 7.91
C VAL A 120 -1.86 2.54 7.52
N ALA A 121 -2.08 3.78 7.06
CA ALA A 121 -3.39 4.25 6.61
C ALA A 121 -3.95 3.44 5.44
N ILE A 122 -3.14 3.12 4.41
CA ILE A 122 -3.55 2.27 3.28
C ILE A 122 -4.00 0.89 3.76
N TYR A 123 -3.21 0.24 4.59
CA TYR A 123 -3.57 -1.11 5.06
C TYR A 123 -4.78 -1.09 5.99
N THR A 124 -4.93 -0.06 6.82
CA THR A 124 -6.10 0.11 7.69
C THR A 124 -7.36 0.30 6.84
N GLU A 125 -7.35 1.23 5.89
CA GLU A 125 -8.47 1.51 4.99
C GLU A 125 -8.90 0.24 4.23
N MET A 126 -7.93 -0.49 3.63
CA MET A 126 -8.21 -1.73 2.91
C MET A 126 -8.75 -2.82 3.84
N THR A 127 -8.22 -2.94 5.06
CA THR A 127 -8.65 -3.93 6.07
C THR A 127 -10.08 -3.67 6.54
N GLU A 128 -10.44 -2.40 6.76
CA GLU A 128 -11.79 -2.00 7.17
C GLU A 128 -12.81 -2.15 6.04
N ALA A 129 -12.40 -1.83 4.81
CA ALA A 129 -13.27 -1.98 3.63
C ALA A 129 -13.45 -3.44 3.20
N GLY A 130 -12.52 -4.34 3.53
CA GLY A 130 -12.53 -5.74 3.07
C GLY A 130 -12.43 -5.88 1.54
N ARG A 131 -11.88 -4.89 0.85
CA ARG A 131 -11.81 -4.84 -0.62
C ARG A 131 -10.37 -4.73 -1.10
N PRO A 132 -10.00 -5.42 -2.21
CA PRO A 132 -8.67 -5.30 -2.77
C PRO A 132 -8.38 -3.87 -3.25
N MET A 133 -7.14 -3.43 -3.05
CA MET A 133 -6.72 -2.05 -3.35
C MET A 133 -5.44 -2.03 -4.16
N TYR A 134 -5.38 -1.13 -5.15
CA TYR A 134 -4.16 -0.74 -5.85
C TYR A 134 -3.75 0.66 -5.42
N SER A 135 -2.45 0.87 -5.19
CA SER A 135 -1.91 2.19 -4.89
C SER A 135 -0.55 2.44 -5.52
N GLU A 136 -0.30 3.71 -5.87
CA GLU A 136 1.02 4.19 -6.28
C GLU A 136 1.40 5.41 -5.45
N ASN A 137 2.67 5.47 -5.05
CA ASN A 137 3.24 6.64 -4.42
C ASN A 137 4.69 6.86 -4.86
N PHE A 138 5.12 8.11 -4.74
CA PHE A 138 6.52 8.49 -4.80
C PHE A 138 6.98 8.84 -3.38
N PHE A 139 8.18 8.44 -3.04
CA PHE A 139 8.79 8.72 -1.75
C PHE A 139 10.27 9.04 -1.92
N THR A 140 10.70 10.14 -1.34
CA THR A 140 12.12 10.52 -1.24
C THR A 140 12.56 10.36 0.20
N ARG A 141 13.54 9.48 0.42
CA ARG A 141 14.16 9.33 1.74
C ARG A 141 15.02 10.57 2.02
N ASP A 142 14.97 11.07 3.24
CA ASP A 142 15.75 12.22 3.68
C ASP A 142 17.23 12.12 3.30
N GLY A 143 17.77 13.17 2.68
CA GLY A 143 19.17 13.29 2.29
C GLY A 143 19.60 12.51 1.05
N GLN A 144 18.74 11.73 0.41
CA GLN A 144 19.12 10.98 -0.81
C GLN A 144 18.70 11.65 -2.12
N GLY A 145 17.74 12.57 -2.11
CA GLY A 145 17.31 13.34 -3.28
C GLY A 145 16.73 12.54 -4.46
N VAL A 146 16.71 11.20 -4.37
CA VAL A 146 16.25 10.30 -5.42
C VAL A 146 14.89 9.74 -5.05
N PRO A 147 13.80 10.10 -5.78
CA PRO A 147 12.48 9.56 -5.52
C PRO A 147 12.42 8.08 -5.88
N MET A 148 11.74 7.30 -5.06
CA MET A 148 11.37 5.92 -5.34
C MET A 148 9.87 5.89 -5.63
N ARG A 149 9.48 5.24 -6.73
CA ARG A 149 8.08 4.92 -7.01
C ARG A 149 7.76 3.56 -6.43
N THR A 150 6.70 3.48 -5.66
CA THR A 150 6.14 2.20 -5.19
C THR A 150 4.80 1.98 -5.85
N ARG A 151 4.64 0.83 -6.50
CA ARG A 151 3.34 0.29 -6.91
C ARG A 151 2.99 -0.87 -5.99
N ARG A 152 1.73 -0.91 -5.55
CA ARG A 152 1.28 -1.89 -4.56
C ARG A 152 -0.10 -2.42 -4.89
N VAL A 153 -0.29 -3.74 -4.76
CA VAL A 153 -1.62 -4.35 -4.59
C VAL A 153 -1.73 -4.86 -3.16
N SER A 154 -2.86 -4.62 -2.52
CA SER A 154 -3.20 -5.07 -1.18
C SER A 154 -4.47 -5.91 -1.28
N LEU A 155 -4.36 -7.19 -0.97
CA LEU A 155 -5.37 -8.21 -1.25
C LEU A 155 -5.81 -8.83 0.08
N PRO A 156 -7.05 -8.59 0.53
CA PRO A 156 -7.53 -9.06 1.82
C PRO A 156 -7.76 -10.57 1.84
N LEU A 157 -7.48 -11.20 2.96
CA LEU A 157 -7.80 -12.59 3.25
C LEU A 157 -8.58 -12.65 4.57
N SER A 158 -9.54 -13.58 4.65
CA SER A 158 -10.38 -13.75 5.83
C SER A 158 -10.69 -15.22 6.09
N ASN A 159 -10.40 -15.71 7.29
CA ASN A 159 -10.71 -17.08 7.67
C ASN A 159 -12.19 -17.30 7.96
N ASP A 160 -12.91 -16.27 8.41
CA ASP A 160 -14.35 -16.31 8.69
C ASP A 160 -15.23 -15.74 7.54
N GLY A 161 -14.60 -15.14 6.53
CA GLY A 161 -15.27 -14.52 5.38
C GLY A 161 -15.81 -13.12 5.64
N ALA A 162 -15.66 -12.57 6.85
CA ALA A 162 -16.18 -11.27 7.24
C ALA A 162 -15.08 -10.28 7.66
N VAL A 163 -14.13 -10.73 8.47
CA VAL A 163 -13.08 -9.88 9.03
C VAL A 163 -11.74 -10.19 8.37
N VAL A 164 -11.08 -9.17 7.83
CA VAL A 164 -9.73 -9.33 7.28
C VAL A 164 -8.74 -9.61 8.40
N ASP A 165 -8.12 -10.79 8.39
CA ASP A 165 -7.11 -11.22 9.36
C ASP A 165 -5.70 -11.30 8.78
N THR A 166 -5.59 -11.32 7.46
CA THR A 166 -4.34 -11.43 6.73
C THR A 166 -4.39 -10.59 5.46
N ILE A 167 -3.26 -10.05 5.05
CA ILE A 167 -3.10 -9.32 3.79
C ILE A 167 -2.04 -10.02 2.95
N LEU A 168 -2.41 -10.39 1.71
CA LEU A 168 -1.45 -10.74 0.67
C LEU A 168 -1.13 -9.46 -0.11
N ALA A 169 0.11 -9.00 -0.06
CA ALA A 169 0.50 -7.78 -0.75
C ALA A 169 1.61 -8.04 -1.77
N GLY A 170 1.53 -7.36 -2.90
CA GLY A 170 2.59 -7.29 -3.89
C GLY A 170 3.13 -5.87 -4.00
N HIS A 171 4.47 -5.72 -4.07
CA HIS A 171 5.12 -4.43 -4.20
C HIS A 171 6.14 -4.44 -5.33
N VAL A 172 6.18 -3.36 -6.07
CA VAL A 172 7.22 -3.06 -7.06
C VAL A 172 7.82 -1.71 -6.72
N PHE A 173 9.14 -1.69 -6.53
CA PHE A 173 9.92 -0.50 -6.29
C PHE A 173 10.68 -0.13 -7.56
N GLU A 174 10.53 1.11 -8.01
CA GLU A 174 11.20 1.66 -9.19
C GLU A 174 11.98 2.91 -8.79
N TYR A 175 13.18 3.02 -9.32
CA TYR A 175 14.02 4.20 -9.18
C TYR A 175 14.16 4.88 -10.55
N PRO A 176 14.27 6.21 -10.61
CA PRO A 176 14.46 6.92 -11.87
C PRO A 176 15.77 6.46 -12.53
N ARG A 177 15.72 6.32 -13.85
CA ARG A 177 16.91 6.24 -14.68
C ARG A 177 17.36 7.66 -15.02
N GLU A 178 18.59 7.84 -15.44
CA GLU A 178 19.06 9.13 -15.94
C GLU A 178 18.09 9.67 -17.01
N ARG A 179 17.61 10.92 -16.80
CA ARG A 179 16.65 11.62 -17.67
C ARG A 179 15.21 11.05 -17.69
N ASP A 180 14.82 10.31 -16.69
CA ASP A 180 13.44 9.80 -16.61
C ASP A 180 12.48 10.89 -16.15
N THR A 181 11.71 11.46 -17.10
CA THR A 181 10.70 12.49 -16.84
C THR A 181 9.44 11.95 -16.14
N ALA A 182 9.31 10.62 -16.04
CA ALA A 182 8.17 9.97 -15.35
C ALA A 182 8.27 10.06 -13.82
N PHE A 183 9.42 10.48 -13.29
CA PHE A 183 9.62 10.67 -11.86
C PHE A 183 9.55 12.16 -11.51
N PRO A 184 8.53 12.58 -10.74
CA PRO A 184 8.42 13.94 -10.27
C PRO A 184 9.50 14.25 -9.23
N VAL A 185 9.89 15.51 -9.12
CA VAL A 185 10.61 15.97 -7.94
C VAL A 185 9.64 15.96 -6.77
N VAL A 186 9.94 15.20 -5.72
CA VAL A 186 9.10 15.03 -4.54
C VAL A 186 9.95 15.25 -3.30
N ASP A 187 9.50 16.15 -2.44
CA ASP A 187 10.03 16.28 -1.09
C ASP A 187 9.14 15.43 -0.16
N GLY A 188 9.72 14.35 0.38
CA GLY A 188 9.01 13.40 1.20
C GLY A 188 8.10 12.43 0.42
N LEU A 189 6.81 12.40 0.77
CA LEU A 189 5.81 11.48 0.22
C LEU A 189 4.81 12.21 -0.68
N ARG A 190 4.52 11.60 -1.85
CA ARG A 190 3.42 12.00 -2.73
C ARG A 190 2.63 10.78 -3.16
N GLU A 191 1.37 10.72 -2.79
CA GLU A 191 0.44 9.74 -3.35
C GLU A 191 0.08 10.11 -4.80
N ALA A 192 0.10 9.11 -5.69
CA ALA A 192 -0.25 9.26 -7.10
C ALA A 192 -1.58 8.58 -7.43
N VAL A 193 -1.81 7.37 -6.91
CA VAL A 193 -3.01 6.56 -7.16
C VAL A 193 -3.40 5.84 -5.88
N ARG A 194 -4.71 5.80 -5.59
CA ARG A 194 -5.33 4.93 -4.60
C ARG A 194 -6.72 4.58 -5.06
N VAL A 195 -6.96 3.31 -5.38
CA VAL A 195 -8.24 2.84 -5.93
C VAL A 195 -8.54 1.43 -5.43
N TYR A 196 -9.83 1.14 -5.21
CA TYR A 196 -10.28 -0.23 -5.02
C TYR A 196 -10.33 -0.95 -6.37
N ILE A 197 -9.99 -2.24 -6.35
CA ILE A 197 -10.05 -3.10 -7.52
C ILE A 197 -11.44 -3.73 -7.54
N ASP A 198 -12.19 -3.55 -8.64
CA ASP A 198 -13.48 -4.20 -8.81
C ASP A 198 -13.32 -5.60 -9.36
N GLU A 199 -13.98 -6.57 -8.72
CA GLU A 199 -13.99 -7.99 -9.11
C GLU A 199 -14.75 -8.24 -10.43
N THR A 200 -15.57 -7.30 -10.86
CA THR A 200 -16.53 -7.48 -11.98
C THR A 200 -16.09 -6.88 -13.31
N ALA A 201 -14.85 -6.44 -13.47
CA ALA A 201 -14.39 -5.94 -14.76
C ALA A 201 -14.13 -7.12 -15.73
N PRO A 202 -15.00 -7.38 -16.73
CA PRO A 202 -14.69 -8.34 -17.78
C PRO A 202 -13.50 -7.81 -18.62
N ASN A 203 -12.67 -8.73 -19.07
CA ASN A 203 -11.64 -8.49 -20.08
C ASN A 203 -12.21 -7.85 -21.33
#